data_139e9fa06c5bfa417332689950efa473
#
_entry.id   139e9fa06c5bfa417332689950efa473
#
_cell.length_a   1.000
_cell.length_b   1.000
_cell.length_c   1.000
_cell.angle_alpha   90.00
_cell.angle_beta   90.00
_cell.angle_gamma   90.00
#
_symmetry.space_group_name_H-M   'P 1'
#
loop_
_entity.id
_entity.type
_entity.pdbx_description
1 polymer ?
#
loop_
_entity_poly.entity_id
_entity_poly.type
_entity_poly.pdbx_seq_one_letter_code
_entity_poly.pdbx_strand_id
1 'polypeptide(L)'
;MKIGNALLAASLLMCLGQEAIADNTYILATGRRDPRMYAIDLKEALKPQNNNTPNAIVSRSKTALDRLDGKLLGDPANIVISEDGKTAYVVNHHGAIDNDEFQQHGGRGNIAVMDVRKMTQRRSDNTAEALEFHIDSGHFGAVGLVLLRDMFVIGNAESHLTEDGGNRITFVDRKTGSLRGAVELALGKPGFACPDFPVPFVSPHGPPSPVPLLSPNAAWGCFPDSNGITVGTASDGKHYLFTANGGTNDVSVIDLAAALAGSKTAEIARIPTQIGPWGIATSANGRWVVAANRESQQIAFEGNTISIIDVNLAAARSPAAEVARVLVGTSDSNVQTRPFIPSFTPDGKFIVVPNFRANNVSIVDLSMALAHQPGAEVARVPLTRPADADGVVRPARPKGSAVTADGRFAVISGGPRTTFAASGTVWIIDLRTGTVAATVTGVGNDPYGLAVVDRGD
;
A
#
# COMPACT_ATOMS: atom_id res chain seq x y z
N MET A 1 7.56 33.77 -62.79
CA MET A 1 6.45 34.04 -61.86
C MET A 1 6.77 33.29 -60.56
N LYS A 2 7.23 34.02 -59.55
CA LYS A 2 7.62 33.44 -58.25
C LYS A 2 6.41 33.58 -57.31
N ILE A 3 5.94 32.48 -56.78
CA ILE A 3 4.90 32.47 -55.72
C ILE A 3 5.63 32.20 -54.40
N GLY A 4 5.60 33.21 -53.53
CA GLY A 4 6.21 33.14 -52.22
C GLY A 4 5.30 32.43 -51.24
N ASN A 5 5.89 31.49 -50.49
CA ASN A 5 5.28 30.87 -49.35
C ASN A 5 5.45 31.75 -48.10
N ALA A 6 4.36 32.31 -47.60
CA ALA A 6 4.32 32.95 -46.32
C ALA A 6 3.91 31.89 -45.29
N LEU A 7 4.87 31.43 -44.46
CA LEU A 7 4.58 30.69 -43.23
C LEU A 7 4.07 31.69 -42.18
N LEU A 8 2.80 31.62 -41.84
CA LEU A 8 2.26 32.25 -40.64
C LEU A 8 2.57 31.31 -39.43
N ALA A 9 3.58 31.68 -38.66
CA ALA A 9 3.81 31.09 -37.36
C ALA A 9 2.77 31.68 -36.33
N ALA A 10 1.70 30.96 -36.14
CA ALA A 10 0.78 31.26 -35.01
C ALA A 10 1.40 30.71 -33.72
N SER A 11 2.10 31.60 -33.00
CA SER A 11 2.51 31.36 -31.62
C SER A 11 1.26 31.44 -30.75
N LEU A 12 0.61 30.28 -30.50
CA LEU A 12 -0.38 30.11 -29.46
C LEU A 12 0.37 30.09 -28.13
N LEU A 13 0.45 31.28 -27.47
CA LEU A 13 0.79 31.37 -26.05
C LEU A 13 -0.39 30.75 -25.31
N MET A 14 -0.34 29.45 -25.06
CA MET A 14 -1.14 28.86 -23.97
C MET A 14 -0.57 29.39 -22.66
N CYS A 15 -1.19 30.42 -22.12
CA CYS A 15 -1.17 30.67 -20.69
C CYS A 15 -1.86 29.46 -20.01
N LEU A 16 -1.12 28.39 -19.83
CA LEU A 16 -1.49 27.34 -18.89
C LEU A 16 -1.43 28.00 -17.52
N GLY A 17 -2.61 28.37 -17.01
CA GLY A 17 -2.73 28.73 -15.61
C GLY A 17 -2.05 27.62 -14.79
N GLN A 18 -0.96 27.95 -14.12
CA GLN A 18 -0.46 27.13 -13.03
C GLN A 18 -1.58 27.19 -11.99
N GLU A 19 -2.47 26.19 -11.99
CA GLU A 19 -3.33 25.99 -10.83
C GLU A 19 -2.39 25.90 -9.64
N ALA A 20 -2.57 26.81 -8.69
CA ALA A 20 -1.74 26.90 -7.51
C ALA A 20 -1.89 25.57 -6.76
N ILE A 21 -0.79 24.86 -6.57
CA ILE A 21 -0.72 23.75 -5.61
C ILE A 21 -1.23 24.32 -4.30
N ALA A 22 -2.19 23.64 -3.67
CA ALA A 22 -2.72 24.09 -2.39
C ALA A 22 -1.54 24.32 -1.42
N ASP A 23 -1.46 25.51 -0.87
CA ASP A 23 -0.31 25.96 -0.05
C ASP A 23 -0.07 25.07 1.18
N ASN A 24 -0.99 24.15 1.49
CA ASN A 24 -1.04 23.33 2.68
C ASN A 24 -1.15 21.83 2.36
N THR A 25 -0.62 21.35 1.22
CA THR A 25 -0.62 19.93 0.88
C THR A 25 0.65 19.25 1.42
N TYR A 26 0.46 18.20 2.20
CA TYR A 26 1.53 17.41 2.79
C TYR A 26 1.45 15.94 2.38
N ILE A 27 2.61 15.31 2.26
CA ILE A 27 2.76 13.89 2.06
C ILE A 27 3.16 13.27 3.39
N LEU A 28 2.40 12.29 3.88
CA LEU A 28 2.75 11.48 5.02
C LEU A 28 3.29 10.14 4.54
N ALA A 29 4.48 9.74 5.01
CA ALA A 29 5.14 8.52 4.61
C ALA A 29 5.62 7.72 5.83
N THR A 30 5.41 6.40 5.83
CA THR A 30 5.94 5.52 6.88
C THR A 30 7.34 5.04 6.52
N GLY A 31 8.25 5.06 7.50
CA GLY A 31 9.56 4.43 7.38
C GLY A 31 9.53 3.04 8.01
N ARG A 32 9.15 2.02 7.26
CA ARG A 32 8.84 0.67 7.79
C ARG A 32 9.90 0.12 8.74
N ARG A 33 11.18 0.20 8.37
CA ARG A 33 12.31 -0.24 9.21
C ARG A 33 12.81 0.84 10.17
N ASP A 34 12.29 2.03 10.05
CA ASP A 34 12.40 3.12 10.99
C ASP A 34 10.98 3.45 11.47
N PRO A 35 10.58 3.06 12.68
CA PRO A 35 9.20 3.14 13.15
C PRO A 35 8.77 4.59 13.39
N ARG A 36 8.80 5.37 12.32
CA ARG A 36 8.41 6.78 12.26
C ARG A 36 7.49 7.04 11.07
N MET A 37 6.70 8.07 11.22
CA MET A 37 6.02 8.75 10.13
C MET A 37 6.76 10.05 9.82
N TYR A 38 6.89 10.34 8.53
CA TYR A 38 7.51 11.54 7.99
C TYR A 38 6.46 12.40 7.32
N ALA A 39 6.49 13.72 7.56
CA ALA A 39 5.68 14.69 6.85
C ALA A 39 6.57 15.50 5.89
N ILE A 40 6.15 15.58 4.64
CA ILE A 40 6.85 16.28 3.55
C ILE A 40 5.91 17.35 3.03
N ASP A 41 6.40 18.58 2.95
CA ASP A 41 5.69 19.70 2.32
C ASP A 41 5.82 19.56 0.80
N LEU A 42 4.69 19.38 0.11
CA LEU A 42 4.68 19.16 -1.35
C LEU A 42 5.19 20.39 -2.10
N LYS A 43 4.82 21.59 -1.69
CA LYS A 43 5.26 22.85 -2.31
C LYS A 43 6.78 23.01 -2.18
N GLU A 44 7.32 22.72 -0.99
CA GLU A 44 8.78 22.75 -0.77
C GLU A 44 9.51 21.68 -1.58
N ALA A 45 8.94 20.48 -1.69
CA ALA A 45 9.52 19.39 -2.45
C ALA A 45 9.67 19.72 -3.94
N LEU A 46 8.72 20.44 -4.50
CA LEU A 46 8.72 20.83 -5.92
C LEU A 46 9.67 21.99 -6.25
N LYS A 47 10.31 22.62 -5.27
CA LYS A 47 11.35 23.63 -5.53
C LYS A 47 12.63 22.95 -6.05
N PRO A 48 13.21 23.42 -7.16
CA PRO A 48 14.40 22.77 -7.78
C PRO A 48 15.58 22.58 -6.83
N GLN A 49 15.82 23.55 -5.93
CA GLN A 49 16.92 23.47 -4.94
C GLN A 49 16.72 22.41 -3.86
N ASN A 50 15.50 21.90 -3.69
CA ASN A 50 15.15 20.85 -2.72
C ASN A 50 15.14 19.45 -3.35
N ASN A 51 15.32 19.34 -4.67
CA ASN A 51 15.34 18.05 -5.35
C ASN A 51 16.54 17.21 -4.90
N ASN A 52 16.31 15.92 -4.65
CA ASN A 52 17.31 14.98 -4.11
C ASN A 52 17.85 15.35 -2.73
N THR A 53 17.07 16.08 -1.93
CA THR A 53 17.45 16.48 -0.56
C THR A 53 16.35 16.14 0.44
N PRO A 54 16.63 16.15 1.76
CA PRO A 54 15.62 16.03 2.81
C PRO A 54 14.92 17.35 3.16
N ASN A 55 15.22 18.47 2.49
CA ASN A 55 14.82 19.83 2.90
C ASN A 55 13.30 20.04 2.92
N ALA A 56 12.55 19.25 2.16
CA ALA A 56 11.09 19.29 2.15
C ALA A 56 10.46 18.54 3.35
N ILE A 57 11.24 17.76 4.11
CA ILE A 57 10.73 17.09 5.31
C ILE A 57 10.52 18.15 6.41
N VAL A 58 9.29 18.33 6.81
CA VAL A 58 8.91 19.32 7.85
C VAL A 58 8.98 18.71 9.24
N SER A 59 8.68 17.42 9.37
CA SER A 59 8.79 16.71 10.64
C SER A 59 8.87 15.19 10.48
N ARG A 60 9.24 14.55 11.58
CA ARG A 60 9.19 13.10 11.79
C ARG A 60 8.67 12.83 13.20
N SER A 61 7.81 11.83 13.37
CA SER A 61 7.29 11.40 14.65
C SER A 61 7.34 9.90 14.79
N LYS A 62 7.60 9.41 16.00
CA LYS A 62 7.52 7.98 16.30
C LYS A 62 6.11 7.47 16.08
N THR A 63 5.97 6.28 15.53
CA THR A 63 4.70 5.52 15.43
C THR A 63 4.61 4.42 16.48
N ALA A 64 5.69 4.18 17.25
CA ALA A 64 5.74 3.21 18.32
C ALA A 64 6.47 3.79 19.52
N LEU A 65 6.07 3.39 20.71
CA LEU A 65 6.72 3.75 21.98
C LEU A 65 7.56 2.61 22.54
N ASP A 66 7.19 1.38 22.20
CA ASP A 66 7.80 0.19 22.75
C ASP A 66 9.19 -0.05 22.17
N ARG A 67 10.04 -0.66 22.97
CA ARG A 67 11.40 -0.98 22.59
C ARG A 67 11.72 -2.42 22.98
N LEU A 68 12.39 -3.11 22.08
CA LEU A 68 13.04 -4.38 22.32
C LEU A 68 14.54 -4.21 22.06
N ASP A 69 15.39 -4.55 23.02
CA ASP A 69 16.86 -4.39 22.92
C ASP A 69 17.29 -2.98 22.50
N GLY A 70 16.58 -1.96 23.00
CA GLY A 70 16.84 -0.55 22.66
C GLY A 70 16.34 -0.10 21.30
N LYS A 71 15.79 -0.99 20.44
CA LYS A 71 15.22 -0.65 19.15
C LYS A 71 13.72 -0.38 19.28
N LEU A 72 13.23 0.63 18.58
CA LEU A 72 11.80 0.87 18.47
C LEU A 72 11.17 -0.26 17.67
N LEU A 73 10.03 -0.74 18.17
CA LEU A 73 9.18 -1.70 17.49
C LEU A 73 8.05 -0.96 16.76
N GLY A 74 7.44 -1.59 15.78
CA GLY A 74 6.30 -0.99 15.10
C GLY A 74 6.17 -1.47 13.67
N ASP A 75 7.19 -1.39 12.87
CA ASP A 75 7.17 -1.75 11.45
C ASP A 75 5.95 -1.13 10.72
N PRO A 76 5.80 0.23 10.72
CA PRO A 76 4.60 0.89 10.20
C PRO A 76 4.41 0.59 8.71
N ALA A 77 3.21 0.09 8.36
CA ALA A 77 2.93 -0.43 7.04
C ALA A 77 2.02 0.49 6.22
N ASN A 78 0.83 0.82 6.71
CA ASN A 78 -0.16 1.58 5.96
C ASN A 78 -0.65 2.80 6.75
N ILE A 79 -1.17 3.80 6.03
CA ILE A 79 -1.71 5.05 6.60
C ILE A 79 -3.12 5.26 6.05
N VAL A 80 -4.06 5.61 6.91
CA VAL A 80 -5.34 6.18 6.51
C VAL A 80 -5.57 7.49 7.25
N ILE A 81 -6.24 8.44 6.61
CA ILE A 81 -6.54 9.75 7.16
C ILE A 81 -8.02 9.81 7.53
N SER A 82 -8.34 10.45 8.65
CA SER A 82 -9.73 10.75 9.02
C SER A 82 -10.38 11.67 7.99
N GLU A 83 -11.72 11.60 7.87
CA GLU A 83 -12.49 12.41 6.92
C GLU A 83 -12.26 13.92 7.07
N ASP A 84 -12.00 14.39 8.30
CA ASP A 84 -11.72 15.80 8.59
C ASP A 84 -10.24 16.19 8.40
N GLY A 85 -9.40 15.27 7.96
CA GLY A 85 -7.98 15.49 7.72
C GLY A 85 -7.12 15.71 8.97
N LYS A 86 -7.69 15.55 10.19
CA LYS A 86 -6.98 15.92 11.43
C LYS A 86 -6.19 14.81 12.06
N THR A 87 -6.56 13.56 11.79
CA THR A 87 -5.94 12.38 12.40
C THR A 87 -5.42 11.45 11.31
N ALA A 88 -4.18 11.02 11.45
CA ALA A 88 -3.61 9.93 10.68
C ALA A 88 -3.58 8.66 11.55
N TYR A 89 -4.03 7.56 10.98
CA TYR A 89 -3.99 6.25 11.60
C TYR A 89 -2.95 5.40 10.87
N VAL A 90 -1.93 4.97 11.60
CA VAL A 90 -0.82 4.20 11.05
C VAL A 90 -0.87 2.79 11.62
N VAL A 91 -1.06 1.80 10.77
CA VAL A 91 -0.98 0.42 11.22
C VAL A 91 0.48 0.01 11.37
N ASN A 92 0.84 -0.43 12.57
CA ASN A 92 2.11 -1.07 12.87
C ASN A 92 1.92 -2.59 12.78
N HIS A 93 2.75 -3.23 11.96
CA HIS A 93 2.72 -4.68 11.75
C HIS A 93 3.04 -5.43 13.05
N HIS A 94 4.01 -4.93 13.81
CA HIS A 94 4.38 -5.41 15.11
C HIS A 94 4.23 -4.30 16.13
N GLY A 95 3.50 -4.56 17.20
CA GLY A 95 3.51 -3.74 18.39
C GLY A 95 3.83 -4.69 19.53
N ALA A 96 5.03 -4.64 20.10
CA ALA A 96 5.30 -5.49 21.24
C ALA A 96 4.55 -4.98 22.46
N ILE A 97 3.90 -5.87 23.13
CA ILE A 97 3.32 -5.63 24.46
C ILE A 97 4.36 -5.99 25.50
N ASP A 98 5.06 -7.11 25.28
CA ASP A 98 6.22 -7.53 26.06
C ASP A 98 7.22 -8.33 25.21
N ASN A 99 8.41 -8.60 25.76
CA ASN A 99 9.45 -9.31 25.05
C ASN A 99 9.08 -10.75 24.73
N ASP A 100 8.38 -11.42 25.65
CA ASP A 100 8.02 -12.84 25.48
C ASP A 100 6.97 -12.99 24.37
N GLU A 101 5.98 -12.11 24.31
CA GLU A 101 4.99 -12.09 23.25
C GLU A 101 5.64 -11.79 21.89
N PHE A 102 6.54 -10.81 21.83
CA PHE A 102 7.27 -10.50 20.61
C PHE A 102 8.14 -11.67 20.14
N GLN A 103 8.86 -12.33 21.03
CA GLN A 103 9.70 -13.49 20.69
C GLN A 103 8.87 -14.67 20.22
N GLN A 104 7.68 -14.88 20.79
CA GLN A 104 6.83 -16.03 20.44
C GLN A 104 5.96 -15.76 19.21
N HIS A 105 5.47 -14.55 19.01
CA HIS A 105 4.40 -14.24 18.07
C HIS A 105 4.70 -13.03 17.17
N GLY A 106 5.88 -12.42 17.25
CA GLY A 106 6.19 -11.18 16.54
C GLY A 106 5.48 -9.94 17.10
N GLY A 107 4.76 -10.10 18.22
CA GLY A 107 3.94 -9.08 18.84
C GLY A 107 2.61 -8.84 18.10
N ARG A 108 1.61 -8.37 18.82
CA ARG A 108 0.36 -7.92 18.20
C ARG A 108 0.58 -6.64 17.43
N GLY A 109 -0.12 -6.51 16.30
CA GLY A 109 -0.21 -5.25 15.60
C GLY A 109 -0.99 -4.19 16.40
N ASN A 110 -0.74 -2.93 16.10
CA ASN A 110 -1.50 -1.83 16.64
C ASN A 110 -1.71 -0.73 15.60
N ILE A 111 -2.59 0.20 15.93
CA ILE A 111 -2.84 1.41 15.14
C ILE A 111 -2.33 2.60 15.96
N ALA A 112 -1.31 3.27 15.48
CA ALA A 112 -0.86 4.54 16.04
C ALA A 112 -1.81 5.66 15.60
N VAL A 113 -2.36 6.38 16.58
CA VAL A 113 -3.22 7.55 16.37
C VAL A 113 -2.34 8.80 16.41
N MET A 114 -2.29 9.54 15.28
CA MET A 114 -1.33 10.62 15.07
C MET A 114 -2.07 11.94 14.76
N ASP A 115 -1.69 13.01 15.45
CA ASP A 115 -2.18 14.36 15.17
C ASP A 115 -1.51 14.93 13.90
N VAL A 116 -2.30 15.13 12.83
CA VAL A 116 -1.82 15.63 11.53
C VAL A 116 -1.29 17.06 11.66
N ARG A 117 -1.92 17.91 12.48
CA ARG A 117 -1.47 19.29 12.67
C ARG A 117 -0.08 19.34 13.30
N LYS A 118 0.19 18.49 14.31
CA LYS A 118 1.51 18.39 14.91
C LYS A 118 2.54 17.85 13.89
N MET A 119 2.15 16.89 13.04
CA MET A 119 3.00 16.37 11.98
C MET A 119 3.35 17.40 10.90
N THR A 120 2.40 18.22 10.51
CA THR A 120 2.59 19.19 9.41
C THR A 120 3.15 20.53 9.86
N GLN A 121 3.41 20.71 11.15
CA GLN A 121 4.03 21.89 11.70
C GLN A 121 5.55 21.81 11.60
N ARG A 122 6.17 22.70 10.81
CA ARG A 122 7.63 22.78 10.70
C ARG A 122 8.27 23.15 12.04
N ARG A 123 9.31 22.40 12.42
CA ARG A 123 10.09 22.62 13.64
C ARG A 123 11.57 22.68 13.28
N SER A 124 12.36 23.37 14.11
CA SER A 124 13.81 23.54 13.86
C SER A 124 14.60 22.24 13.85
N ASP A 125 14.18 21.26 14.65
CA ASP A 125 14.81 19.93 14.75
C ASP A 125 14.12 18.87 13.89
N ASN A 126 13.06 19.25 13.13
CA ASN A 126 12.23 18.35 12.35
C ASN A 126 11.67 17.17 13.16
N THR A 127 11.44 17.35 14.47
CA THR A 127 10.87 16.33 15.34
C THR A 127 9.49 16.77 15.84
N ALA A 128 8.49 15.89 15.71
CA ALA A 128 7.16 16.12 16.23
C ALA A 128 6.78 15.04 17.26
N GLU A 129 6.03 15.45 18.26
CA GLU A 129 5.36 14.54 19.22
C GLU A 129 3.90 14.40 18.83
N ALA A 130 3.65 13.76 17.67
CA ALA A 130 2.34 13.65 17.07
C ALA A 130 1.61 12.36 17.46
N LEU A 131 2.29 11.35 17.96
CA LEU A 131 1.68 10.13 18.48
C LEU A 131 0.88 10.46 19.74
N GLU A 132 -0.42 10.18 19.71
CA GLU A 132 -1.32 10.41 20.83
C GLU A 132 -1.50 9.14 21.67
N PHE A 133 -1.86 8.04 21.04
CA PHE A 133 -2.02 6.73 21.69
C PHE A 133 -2.03 5.61 20.65
N HIS A 134 -2.07 4.36 21.11
CA HIS A 134 -2.26 3.18 20.28
C HIS A 134 -3.60 2.52 20.51
N ILE A 135 -4.13 1.90 19.45
CA ILE A 135 -5.30 1.02 19.47
C ILE A 135 -4.81 -0.37 19.07
N ASP A 136 -5.14 -1.40 19.87
CA ASP A 136 -4.83 -2.79 19.55
C ASP A 136 -5.52 -3.20 18.22
N SER A 137 -4.81 -3.84 17.31
CA SER A 137 -5.37 -4.33 16.04
C SER A 137 -6.27 -5.56 16.22
N GLY A 138 -6.30 -6.13 17.42
CA GLY A 138 -7.06 -7.32 17.74
C GLY A 138 -6.39 -8.62 17.31
N HIS A 139 -5.23 -8.56 16.61
CA HIS A 139 -4.50 -9.75 16.17
C HIS A 139 -3.05 -9.43 15.78
N PHE A 140 -2.29 -10.47 15.45
CA PHE A 140 -0.92 -10.38 14.99
C PHE A 140 -0.85 -10.03 13.48
N GLY A 141 0.27 -9.46 13.04
CA GLY A 141 0.57 -9.28 11.62
C GLY A 141 -0.26 -8.22 10.90
N ALA A 142 -0.73 -7.17 11.60
CA ALA A 142 -1.54 -6.12 11.00
C ALA A 142 -0.80 -5.40 9.86
N VAL A 143 -1.38 -5.36 8.64
CA VAL A 143 -0.80 -4.70 7.46
C VAL A 143 -1.84 -3.85 6.74
N GLY A 144 -2.95 -4.45 6.32
CA GLY A 144 -4.02 -3.77 5.65
C GLY A 144 -4.85 -2.96 6.63
N LEU A 145 -5.24 -1.73 6.27
CA LEU A 145 -6.07 -0.87 7.11
C LEU A 145 -7.09 -0.14 6.26
N VAL A 146 -8.36 -0.26 6.65
CA VAL A 146 -9.48 0.54 6.14
C VAL A 146 -10.14 1.25 7.30
N LEU A 147 -10.43 2.54 7.13
CA LEU A 147 -11.23 3.32 8.04
C LEU A 147 -12.68 3.36 7.54
N LEU A 148 -13.59 2.77 8.29
CA LEU A 148 -15.02 2.99 8.18
C LEU A 148 -15.45 4.08 9.17
N ARG A 149 -16.70 4.55 9.06
CA ARG A 149 -17.19 5.67 9.87
C ARG A 149 -16.83 5.58 11.35
N ASP A 150 -17.01 4.43 11.98
CA ASP A 150 -16.86 4.22 13.42
C ASP A 150 -15.93 3.05 13.78
N MET A 151 -15.27 2.45 12.79
CA MET A 151 -14.40 1.31 13.03
C MET A 151 -13.23 1.23 12.06
N PHE A 152 -12.20 0.51 12.46
CA PHE A 152 -11.14 0.02 11.62
C PHE A 152 -11.43 -1.40 11.15
N VAL A 153 -11.10 -1.69 9.91
CA VAL A 153 -11.03 -3.04 9.38
C VAL A 153 -9.57 -3.32 9.07
N ILE A 154 -9.02 -4.38 9.64
CA ILE A 154 -7.60 -4.67 9.61
C ILE A 154 -7.38 -6.03 8.98
N GLY A 155 -6.60 -6.07 7.90
CA GLY A 155 -6.05 -7.29 7.33
C GLY A 155 -4.83 -7.71 8.15
N ASN A 156 -4.88 -8.92 8.71
CA ASN A 156 -3.78 -9.46 9.47
C ASN A 156 -3.06 -10.50 8.59
N ALA A 157 -1.90 -10.11 8.10
CA ALA A 157 -1.00 -10.94 7.32
C ALA A 157 -0.34 -12.02 8.20
N GLU A 158 0.61 -12.74 7.62
CA GLU A 158 1.39 -13.72 8.38
C GLU A 158 1.94 -13.14 9.69
N SER A 159 1.90 -13.90 10.74
CA SER A 159 2.69 -13.64 11.94
C SER A 159 3.80 -14.69 12.05
N HIS A 160 4.93 -14.28 12.63
CA HIS A 160 6.15 -15.07 12.59
C HIS A 160 6.07 -16.43 13.30
N LEU A 161 5.06 -16.70 14.08
CA LEU A 161 4.96 -17.94 14.87
C LEU A 161 3.51 -18.33 15.17
N THR A 162 2.53 -17.85 14.44
CA THR A 162 1.14 -18.14 14.76
C THR A 162 0.57 -19.27 13.93
N GLU A 163 -0.43 -19.87 14.53
CA GLU A 163 -1.18 -21.01 14.00
C GLU A 163 -2.10 -20.60 12.83
N ASP A 164 -2.29 -19.30 12.56
CA ASP A 164 -3.31 -18.82 11.63
C ASP A 164 -2.78 -18.28 10.29
N GLY A 165 -1.47 -18.11 10.14
CA GLY A 165 -0.86 -17.77 8.84
C GLY A 165 -1.48 -16.60 8.09
N GLY A 166 -2.11 -15.65 8.80
CA GLY A 166 -2.68 -14.45 8.18
C GLY A 166 -4.05 -14.66 7.53
N ASN A 167 -4.92 -15.47 8.13
CA ASN A 167 -6.27 -15.71 7.64
C ASN A 167 -7.36 -14.89 8.35
N ARG A 168 -7.02 -13.90 9.15
CA ARG A 168 -7.99 -13.16 9.98
C ARG A 168 -8.10 -11.71 9.57
N ILE A 169 -9.36 -11.23 9.49
CA ILE A 169 -9.72 -9.83 9.35
C ILE A 169 -10.39 -9.40 10.65
N THR A 170 -9.89 -8.34 11.29
CA THR A 170 -10.44 -7.83 12.55
C THR A 170 -11.20 -6.53 12.37
N PHE A 171 -12.24 -6.34 13.18
CA PHE A 171 -13.07 -5.14 13.25
C PHE A 171 -12.87 -4.50 14.62
N VAL A 172 -12.31 -3.31 14.66
CA VAL A 172 -11.96 -2.62 15.90
C VAL A 172 -12.71 -1.30 15.98
N ASP A 173 -13.40 -1.06 17.08
CA ASP A 173 -14.09 0.20 17.32
C ASP A 173 -13.10 1.37 17.36
N ARG A 174 -13.33 2.38 16.53
CA ARG A 174 -12.43 3.52 16.40
C ARG A 174 -12.33 4.36 17.69
N LYS A 175 -13.43 4.46 18.43
CA LYS A 175 -13.54 5.33 19.59
C LYS A 175 -13.05 4.63 20.87
N THR A 176 -13.42 3.37 21.05
CA THR A 176 -13.14 2.62 22.28
C THR A 176 -11.90 1.74 22.19
N GLY A 177 -11.42 1.46 20.97
CA GLY A 177 -10.34 0.49 20.73
C GLY A 177 -10.75 -0.98 20.97
N SER A 178 -12.03 -1.25 21.21
CA SER A 178 -12.50 -2.61 21.51
C SER A 178 -12.67 -3.42 20.22
N LEU A 179 -12.28 -4.70 20.27
CA LEU A 179 -12.54 -5.65 19.20
C LEU A 179 -14.06 -5.89 19.10
N ARG A 180 -14.67 -5.56 17.95
CA ARG A 180 -16.09 -5.78 17.66
C ARG A 180 -16.37 -7.14 17.05
N GLY A 181 -15.37 -7.75 16.42
CA GLY A 181 -15.50 -9.05 15.75
C GLY A 181 -14.33 -9.34 14.83
N ALA A 182 -14.37 -10.52 14.22
CA ALA A 182 -13.41 -10.94 13.22
C ALA A 182 -14.05 -11.86 12.18
N VAL A 183 -13.46 -11.91 10.99
CA VAL A 183 -13.74 -12.91 9.96
C VAL A 183 -12.50 -13.77 9.80
N GLU A 184 -12.68 -15.07 9.83
CA GLU A 184 -11.65 -16.03 9.43
C GLU A 184 -11.87 -16.41 7.99
N LEU A 185 -10.86 -16.14 7.16
CA LEU A 185 -10.86 -16.53 5.77
C LEU A 185 -10.67 -18.04 5.67
N ALA A 186 -11.32 -18.66 4.70
CA ALA A 186 -11.19 -20.10 4.48
C ALA A 186 -9.73 -20.47 4.17
N LEU A 187 -9.29 -21.59 4.72
CA LEU A 187 -7.98 -22.16 4.43
C LEU A 187 -8.00 -22.88 3.09
N GLY A 188 -6.87 -22.86 2.42
CA GLY A 188 -6.68 -23.52 1.14
C GLY A 188 -7.21 -22.75 -0.06
N LYS A 189 -7.06 -23.36 -1.21
CA LYS A 189 -7.61 -22.93 -2.50
C LYS A 189 -8.14 -24.16 -3.23
N PRO A 190 -9.03 -23.99 -4.21
CA PRO A 190 -9.53 -25.11 -5.01
C PRO A 190 -8.37 -25.96 -5.56
N GLY A 191 -8.42 -27.28 -5.31
CA GLY A 191 -7.42 -28.24 -5.76
C GLY A 191 -6.17 -28.35 -4.91
N PHE A 192 -6.09 -27.65 -3.77
CA PHE A 192 -4.98 -27.76 -2.83
C PHE A 192 -5.45 -28.35 -1.49
N ALA A 193 -4.92 -29.49 -1.11
CA ALA A 193 -5.21 -30.12 0.18
C ALA A 193 -4.31 -29.52 1.26
N CYS A 194 -4.93 -28.91 2.27
CA CYS A 194 -4.22 -28.44 3.45
C CYS A 194 -3.96 -29.59 4.42
N PRO A 195 -2.80 -29.65 5.08
CA PRO A 195 -2.56 -30.59 6.15
C PRO A 195 -3.50 -30.31 7.34
N ASP A 196 -3.82 -31.35 8.11
CA ASP A 196 -4.59 -31.22 9.34
C ASP A 196 -3.86 -30.31 10.35
N PHE A 197 -4.59 -29.44 11.01
CA PHE A 197 -4.10 -28.53 12.05
C PHE A 197 -4.14 -29.15 13.44
N PRO A 198 -3.23 -28.73 14.35
CA PRO A 198 -2.33 -27.56 14.30
C PRO A 198 -0.92 -27.93 13.83
N VAL A 199 -0.48 -27.42 12.72
CA VAL A 199 0.93 -27.41 12.37
C VAL A 199 1.43 -25.98 12.56
N PRO A 200 2.44 -25.73 13.40
CA PRO A 200 2.99 -24.38 13.54
C PRO A 200 3.46 -23.86 12.18
N PHE A 201 2.85 -22.78 11.73
CA PHE A 201 3.30 -22.09 10.52
C PHE A 201 4.52 -21.26 10.88
N VAL A 202 5.62 -21.48 10.17
CA VAL A 202 6.80 -20.63 10.29
C VAL A 202 6.94 -19.83 9.02
N SER A 203 6.83 -18.52 9.13
CA SER A 203 7.17 -17.61 8.05
C SER A 203 8.59 -17.87 7.58
N PRO A 204 8.86 -17.91 6.24
CA PRO A 204 10.22 -17.99 5.72
C PRO A 204 11.09 -16.78 6.13
N HIS A 205 10.48 -15.74 6.69
CA HIS A 205 11.12 -14.53 7.18
C HIS A 205 11.26 -14.51 8.72
N GLY A 206 10.69 -15.52 9.40
CA GLY A 206 10.77 -15.65 10.86
C GLY A 206 12.07 -16.29 11.35
N PRO A 207 12.33 -16.25 12.66
CA PRO A 207 13.45 -17.00 13.25
C PRO A 207 13.27 -18.49 12.96
N PRO A 208 14.35 -19.27 12.85
CA PRO A 208 14.25 -20.71 12.59
C PRO A 208 13.44 -21.37 13.71
N SER A 209 12.34 -22.04 13.31
CA SER A 209 11.54 -22.82 14.25
C SER A 209 12.28 -24.11 14.62
N PRO A 210 12.21 -24.53 15.87
CA PRO A 210 12.68 -25.85 16.27
C PRO A 210 11.79 -27.00 15.73
N VAL A 211 10.62 -26.68 15.16
CA VAL A 211 9.71 -27.67 14.59
C VAL A 211 10.00 -27.84 13.11
N PRO A 212 10.19 -29.07 12.60
CA PRO A 212 10.37 -29.31 11.18
C PRO A 212 9.16 -28.81 10.41
N LEU A 213 9.38 -27.88 9.49
CA LEU A 213 8.35 -27.40 8.59
C LEU A 213 7.91 -28.55 7.68
N LEU A 214 6.60 -28.74 7.54
CA LEU A 214 6.07 -29.20 6.26
C LEU A 214 6.63 -28.26 5.20
N SER A 215 6.96 -28.79 4.02
CA SER A 215 7.53 -27.99 2.94
C SER A 215 6.99 -26.56 2.99
N PRO A 216 7.82 -25.50 3.02
CA PRO A 216 7.36 -24.11 3.02
C PRO A 216 6.31 -23.85 1.93
N ASN A 217 6.42 -24.54 0.80
CA ASN A 217 5.48 -24.46 -0.31
C ASN A 217 4.09 -25.03 0.00
N ALA A 218 3.97 -26.02 0.88
CA ALA A 218 2.67 -26.57 1.27
C ALA A 218 1.92 -25.61 2.21
N ALA A 219 2.61 -24.97 3.17
CA ALA A 219 2.02 -24.03 4.10
C ALA A 219 1.45 -22.80 3.37
N TRP A 220 2.16 -22.22 2.44
CA TRP A 220 1.74 -21.06 1.66
C TRP A 220 0.48 -21.30 0.81
N GLY A 221 0.22 -22.50 0.36
CA GLY A 221 -1.02 -22.83 -0.34
C GLY A 221 -2.24 -22.88 0.57
N CYS A 222 -2.06 -23.01 1.88
CA CYS A 222 -3.12 -23.17 2.85
C CYS A 222 -3.56 -21.85 3.48
N PHE A 223 -2.63 -20.95 3.71
CA PHE A 223 -2.90 -19.69 4.39
C PHE A 223 -3.09 -18.57 3.38
N PRO A 224 -4.15 -17.76 3.51
CA PRO A 224 -4.38 -16.61 2.64
C PRO A 224 -3.25 -15.59 2.68
N ASP A 225 -2.66 -15.31 3.82
CA ASP A 225 -1.72 -14.21 4.00
C ASP A 225 -2.33 -12.89 3.51
N SER A 226 -3.40 -12.43 4.22
CA SER A 226 -4.18 -11.26 3.81
C SER A 226 -3.41 -9.97 4.07
N ASN A 227 -2.78 -9.43 3.06
CA ASN A 227 -1.93 -8.25 3.12
C ASN A 227 -2.72 -6.93 2.97
N GLY A 228 -3.09 -6.60 1.76
CA GLY A 228 -3.90 -5.40 1.48
C GLY A 228 -5.39 -5.67 1.69
N ILE A 229 -6.12 -4.65 2.13
CA ILE A 229 -7.57 -4.68 2.27
C ILE A 229 -8.18 -3.39 1.74
N THR A 230 -9.35 -3.49 1.09
CA THR A 230 -10.09 -2.35 0.59
C THR A 230 -11.61 -2.62 0.62
N VAL A 231 -12.41 -1.57 0.39
CA VAL A 231 -13.89 -1.66 0.35
C VAL A 231 -14.39 -1.31 -1.04
N GLY A 232 -15.13 -2.21 -1.65
CA GLY A 232 -15.91 -1.94 -2.86
C GLY A 232 -17.37 -1.72 -2.54
N THR A 233 -18.07 -1.00 -3.43
CA THR A 233 -19.50 -0.74 -3.33
C THR A 233 -20.19 -1.25 -4.59
N ALA A 234 -21.11 -2.17 -4.43
CA ALA A 234 -21.92 -2.68 -5.52
C ALA A 234 -23.03 -1.68 -5.91
N SER A 235 -23.59 -1.86 -7.09
CA SER A 235 -24.63 -0.99 -7.64
C SER A 235 -25.93 -0.96 -6.82
N ASP A 236 -26.16 -1.96 -5.97
CA ASP A 236 -27.27 -2.00 -5.00
C ASP A 236 -26.96 -1.27 -3.68
N GLY A 237 -25.79 -0.61 -3.58
CA GLY A 237 -25.33 0.12 -2.42
C GLY A 237 -24.68 -0.73 -1.32
N LYS A 238 -24.61 -2.05 -1.50
CA LYS A 238 -23.92 -2.91 -0.51
C LYS A 238 -22.41 -2.79 -0.60
N HIS A 239 -21.78 -2.93 0.54
CA HIS A 239 -20.33 -2.86 0.68
C HIS A 239 -19.72 -4.25 0.86
N TYR A 240 -18.62 -4.47 0.18
CA TYR A 240 -17.84 -5.70 0.25
C TYR A 240 -16.39 -5.37 0.58
N LEU A 241 -15.77 -6.17 1.45
CA LEU A 241 -14.33 -6.11 1.67
C LEU A 241 -13.64 -7.00 0.63
N PHE A 242 -12.48 -6.55 0.20
CA PHE A 242 -11.58 -7.28 -0.69
C PHE A 242 -10.22 -7.39 -0.03
N THR A 243 -9.67 -8.59 0.07
CA THR A 243 -8.33 -8.82 0.64
C THR A 243 -7.41 -9.44 -0.39
N ALA A 244 -6.21 -8.89 -0.50
CA ALA A 244 -5.15 -9.44 -1.33
C ALA A 244 -4.46 -10.57 -0.57
N ASN A 245 -4.63 -11.81 -1.03
CA ASN A 245 -4.15 -13.00 -0.36
C ASN A 245 -2.86 -13.52 -1.03
N GLY A 246 -1.72 -13.11 -0.47
CA GLY A 246 -0.39 -13.45 -1.00
C GLY A 246 -0.10 -14.95 -0.98
N GLY A 247 -0.63 -15.67 0.00
CA GLY A 247 -0.38 -17.09 0.19
C GLY A 247 -1.19 -18.00 -0.72
N THR A 248 -2.43 -17.63 -1.08
CA THR A 248 -3.34 -18.45 -1.91
C THR A 248 -3.46 -17.99 -3.35
N ASN A 249 -2.80 -16.88 -3.73
CA ASN A 249 -2.84 -16.31 -5.09
C ASN A 249 -4.26 -15.90 -5.54
N ASP A 250 -5.02 -15.30 -4.65
CA ASP A 250 -6.40 -14.88 -4.92
C ASP A 250 -6.77 -13.59 -4.16
N VAL A 251 -7.97 -13.12 -4.41
CA VAL A 251 -8.61 -12.04 -3.67
C VAL A 251 -9.88 -12.58 -3.03
N SER A 252 -10.00 -12.49 -1.70
CA SER A 252 -11.25 -12.79 -1.01
C SER A 252 -12.27 -11.68 -1.18
N VAL A 253 -13.53 -12.05 -1.32
CA VAL A 253 -14.69 -11.16 -1.33
C VAL A 253 -15.54 -11.45 -0.10
N ILE A 254 -15.72 -10.44 0.75
CA ILE A 254 -16.38 -10.59 2.04
C ILE A 254 -17.59 -9.64 2.09
N ASP A 255 -18.78 -10.16 2.32
CA ASP A 255 -19.96 -9.35 2.59
C ASP A 255 -19.80 -8.63 3.93
N LEU A 256 -19.65 -7.30 3.90
CA LEU A 256 -19.37 -6.51 5.09
C LEU A 256 -20.51 -6.57 6.11
N ALA A 257 -21.77 -6.57 5.67
CA ALA A 257 -22.91 -6.64 6.58
C ALA A 257 -22.98 -8.01 7.27
N ALA A 258 -22.76 -9.09 6.53
CA ALA A 258 -22.69 -10.44 7.08
C ALA A 258 -21.51 -10.59 8.06
N ALA A 259 -20.36 -10.02 7.73
CA ALA A 259 -19.19 -10.02 8.60
C ALA A 259 -19.45 -9.32 9.94
N LEU A 260 -20.06 -8.14 9.90
CA LEU A 260 -20.43 -7.37 11.08
C LEU A 260 -21.53 -8.05 11.92
N ALA A 261 -22.37 -8.86 11.29
CA ALA A 261 -23.34 -9.71 11.99
C ALA A 261 -22.71 -11.00 12.58
N GLY A 262 -21.41 -11.22 12.45
CA GLY A 262 -20.70 -12.39 12.96
C GLY A 262 -20.94 -13.67 12.15
N SER A 263 -21.34 -13.55 10.88
CA SER A 263 -21.57 -14.71 10.01
C SER A 263 -20.25 -15.42 9.68
N LYS A 264 -20.21 -16.73 9.90
CA LYS A 264 -19.07 -17.59 9.51
C LYS A 264 -18.95 -17.77 7.98
N THR A 265 -19.97 -17.37 7.22
CA THR A 265 -20.03 -17.46 5.76
C THR A 265 -19.95 -16.06 5.12
N ALA A 266 -19.38 -15.10 5.83
CA ALA A 266 -19.21 -13.74 5.33
C ALA A 266 -18.23 -13.66 4.14
N GLU A 267 -17.24 -14.53 4.06
CA GLU A 267 -16.42 -14.73 2.86
C GLU A 267 -17.28 -15.46 1.81
N ILE A 268 -17.67 -14.74 0.76
CA ILE A 268 -18.64 -15.23 -0.22
C ILE A 268 -18.01 -15.75 -1.51
N ALA A 269 -16.78 -15.32 -1.83
CA ALA A 269 -16.08 -15.74 -3.04
C ALA A 269 -14.56 -15.57 -2.90
N ARG A 270 -13.82 -16.28 -3.73
CA ARG A 270 -12.40 -16.12 -4.02
C ARG A 270 -12.20 -15.90 -5.51
N ILE A 271 -11.45 -14.85 -5.86
CA ILE A 271 -11.16 -14.48 -7.24
C ILE A 271 -9.70 -14.81 -7.51
N PRO A 272 -9.39 -15.83 -8.32
CA PRO A 272 -8.01 -16.18 -8.66
C PRO A 272 -7.32 -15.02 -9.39
N THR A 273 -6.09 -14.72 -8.99
CA THR A 273 -5.22 -13.74 -9.66
C THR A 273 -4.05 -14.44 -10.36
N GLN A 274 -3.15 -13.68 -10.98
CA GLN A 274 -1.96 -14.29 -11.60
C GLN A 274 -1.11 -15.01 -10.54
N ILE A 275 -0.78 -14.28 -9.47
CA ILE A 275 0.13 -14.75 -8.44
C ILE A 275 -0.02 -13.85 -7.20
N GLY A 276 0.42 -14.28 -6.04
CA GLY A 276 0.30 -13.65 -4.73
C GLY A 276 0.08 -12.14 -4.71
N PRO A 277 -1.17 -11.66 -4.74
CA PRO A 277 -1.44 -10.23 -4.67
C PRO A 277 -1.06 -9.69 -3.29
N TRP A 278 -0.57 -8.44 -3.28
CA TRP A 278 -0.18 -7.77 -2.04
C TRP A 278 -0.94 -6.47 -1.83
N GLY A 279 -0.73 -5.50 -2.70
CA GLY A 279 -1.42 -4.23 -2.66
C GLY A 279 -2.77 -4.31 -3.37
N ILE A 280 -3.76 -3.63 -2.82
CA ILE A 280 -5.10 -3.57 -3.35
C ILE A 280 -5.68 -2.16 -3.13
N ALA A 281 -6.44 -1.67 -4.09
CA ALA A 281 -7.09 -0.38 -4.00
C ALA A 281 -8.45 -0.40 -4.69
N THR A 282 -9.34 0.51 -4.30
CA THR A 282 -10.66 0.68 -4.91
C THR A 282 -10.76 2.05 -5.58
N SER A 283 -11.40 2.11 -6.74
CA SER A 283 -11.73 3.37 -7.42
C SER A 283 -12.68 4.23 -6.58
N ALA A 284 -12.64 5.55 -6.76
CA ALA A 284 -13.43 6.50 -5.97
C ALA A 284 -14.96 6.24 -6.02
N ASN A 285 -15.46 5.67 -7.12
CA ASN A 285 -16.87 5.28 -7.25
C ASN A 285 -17.21 3.92 -6.62
N GLY A 286 -16.24 3.25 -5.99
CA GLY A 286 -16.40 1.96 -5.31
C GLY A 286 -16.52 0.75 -6.24
N ARG A 287 -16.60 0.94 -7.57
CA ARG A 287 -16.94 -0.12 -8.52
C ARG A 287 -15.78 -1.04 -8.90
N TRP A 288 -14.58 -0.49 -9.01
CA TRP A 288 -13.42 -1.21 -9.50
C TRP A 288 -12.41 -1.44 -8.38
N VAL A 289 -11.97 -2.66 -8.25
CA VAL A 289 -10.88 -3.03 -7.34
C VAL A 289 -9.69 -3.45 -8.19
N VAL A 290 -8.50 -2.94 -7.87
CA VAL A 290 -7.23 -3.35 -8.47
C VAL A 290 -6.37 -4.06 -7.45
N ALA A 291 -5.85 -5.25 -7.80
CA ALA A 291 -4.89 -6.00 -7.00
C ALA A 291 -3.56 -6.13 -7.75
N ALA A 292 -2.46 -5.85 -7.08
CA ALA A 292 -1.12 -5.97 -7.63
C ALA A 292 -0.57 -7.38 -7.39
N ASN A 293 -0.33 -8.12 -8.47
CA ASN A 293 0.17 -9.49 -8.44
C ASN A 293 1.68 -9.48 -8.20
N ARG A 294 2.07 -9.52 -6.93
CA ARG A 294 3.43 -9.21 -6.50
C ARG A 294 4.39 -10.39 -6.58
N GLU A 295 4.13 -11.45 -5.87
CA GLU A 295 5.01 -12.62 -5.80
C GLU A 295 4.27 -13.85 -5.29
N SER A 296 4.68 -15.02 -5.74
CA SER A 296 4.24 -16.26 -5.14
C SER A 296 5.27 -16.75 -4.12
N GLN A 297 4.76 -17.09 -2.98
CA GLN A 297 5.55 -17.81 -1.99
C GLN A 297 5.67 -19.30 -2.32
N GLN A 298 4.78 -19.80 -3.19
CA GLN A 298 4.76 -21.23 -3.56
C GLN A 298 5.78 -21.62 -4.63
N ILE A 299 6.04 -20.74 -5.60
CA ILE A 299 6.82 -21.06 -6.79
C ILE A 299 8.01 -20.12 -7.03
N ALA A 300 8.43 -19.36 -6.03
CA ALA A 300 9.56 -18.44 -6.11
C ALA A 300 9.53 -17.53 -7.38
N PHE A 301 8.32 -17.13 -7.81
CA PHE A 301 8.11 -16.25 -8.96
C PHE A 301 7.57 -14.90 -8.49
N GLU A 302 8.11 -13.81 -9.02
CA GLU A 302 7.57 -12.47 -8.82
C GLU A 302 6.68 -12.10 -10.01
N GLY A 303 5.48 -11.57 -9.72
CA GLY A 303 4.51 -11.19 -10.72
C GLY A 303 4.90 -9.96 -11.54
N ASN A 304 4.11 -9.70 -12.55
CA ASN A 304 4.28 -8.57 -13.47
C ASN A 304 2.96 -8.00 -13.98
N THR A 305 1.85 -8.32 -13.32
CA THR A 305 0.53 -7.85 -13.72
C THR A 305 -0.23 -7.21 -12.56
N ILE A 306 -1.27 -6.46 -12.91
CA ILE A 306 -2.37 -6.12 -12.01
C ILE A 306 -3.64 -6.82 -12.48
N SER A 307 -4.51 -7.18 -11.53
CA SER A 307 -5.86 -7.72 -11.76
C SER A 307 -6.88 -6.64 -11.48
N ILE A 308 -7.82 -6.40 -12.40
CA ILE A 308 -8.94 -5.46 -12.23
C ILE A 308 -10.22 -6.25 -12.04
N ILE A 309 -10.94 -5.98 -10.96
CA ILE A 309 -12.09 -6.73 -10.49
C ILE A 309 -13.33 -5.83 -10.51
N ASP A 310 -14.43 -6.30 -11.11
CA ASP A 310 -15.74 -5.65 -11.04
C ASP A 310 -16.45 -6.09 -9.75
N VAL A 311 -16.76 -5.11 -8.89
CA VAL A 311 -17.38 -5.35 -7.58
C VAL A 311 -18.78 -5.99 -7.72
N ASN A 312 -19.55 -5.65 -8.75
CA ASN A 312 -20.88 -6.26 -8.96
C ASN A 312 -20.76 -7.75 -9.33
N LEU A 313 -19.82 -8.08 -10.22
CA LEU A 313 -19.58 -9.47 -10.60
C LEU A 313 -19.02 -10.27 -9.41
N ALA A 314 -18.13 -9.66 -8.62
CA ALA A 314 -17.58 -10.27 -7.40
C ALA A 314 -18.69 -10.54 -6.37
N ALA A 315 -19.56 -9.56 -6.11
CA ALA A 315 -20.72 -9.70 -5.23
C ALA A 315 -21.70 -10.78 -5.70
N ALA A 316 -21.85 -10.94 -7.01
CA ALA A 316 -22.65 -12.01 -7.63
C ALA A 316 -21.93 -13.37 -7.66
N ARG A 317 -20.71 -13.47 -7.10
CA ARG A 317 -19.86 -14.68 -7.09
C ARG A 317 -19.52 -15.18 -8.50
N SER A 318 -19.45 -14.28 -9.46
CA SER A 318 -19.14 -14.63 -10.85
C SER A 318 -17.67 -15.05 -10.99
N PRO A 319 -17.38 -16.16 -11.68
CA PRO A 319 -15.99 -16.53 -12.00
C PRO A 319 -15.31 -15.52 -12.95
N ALA A 320 -16.07 -14.64 -13.62
CA ALA A 320 -15.60 -13.60 -14.50
C ALA A 320 -15.41 -12.25 -13.77
N ALA A 321 -15.34 -12.24 -12.44
CA ALA A 321 -15.19 -11.00 -11.67
C ALA A 321 -13.85 -10.30 -11.90
N GLU A 322 -12.76 -11.01 -12.21
CA GLU A 322 -11.55 -10.42 -12.80
C GLU A 322 -11.86 -10.08 -14.27
N VAL A 323 -12.12 -8.80 -14.52
CA VAL A 323 -12.53 -8.32 -15.85
C VAL A 323 -11.37 -7.90 -16.74
N ALA A 324 -10.19 -7.67 -16.17
CA ALA A 324 -8.98 -7.39 -16.94
C ALA A 324 -7.73 -7.76 -16.13
N ARG A 325 -6.67 -8.13 -16.85
CA ARG A 325 -5.33 -8.33 -16.32
C ARG A 325 -4.34 -7.59 -17.20
N VAL A 326 -3.58 -6.65 -16.61
CA VAL A 326 -2.70 -5.76 -17.36
C VAL A 326 -1.25 -6.03 -16.97
N LEU A 327 -0.38 -6.23 -17.98
CA LEU A 327 1.07 -6.30 -17.80
C LEU A 327 1.59 -4.92 -17.42
N VAL A 328 2.43 -4.82 -16.38
CA VAL A 328 2.95 -3.55 -15.84
C VAL A 328 4.45 -3.59 -15.60
N GLY A 329 5.10 -2.44 -15.82
CA GLY A 329 6.53 -2.26 -15.60
C GLY A 329 7.44 -2.87 -16.66
N THR A 330 6.88 -3.59 -17.62
CA THR A 330 7.58 -4.24 -18.74
C THR A 330 6.63 -4.44 -19.91
N SER A 331 7.20 -4.63 -21.10
CA SER A 331 6.47 -5.08 -22.29
C SER A 331 6.70 -6.57 -22.59
N ASP A 332 7.52 -7.25 -21.79
CA ASP A 332 7.83 -8.67 -21.93
C ASP A 332 7.21 -9.45 -20.74
N SER A 333 6.28 -10.34 -21.04
CA SER A 333 5.58 -11.15 -20.03
C SER A 333 6.49 -12.09 -19.24
N ASN A 334 7.70 -12.33 -19.71
CA ASN A 334 8.69 -13.17 -19.00
C ASN A 334 9.51 -12.37 -17.97
N VAL A 335 9.43 -11.04 -18.00
CA VAL A 335 10.15 -10.17 -17.07
C VAL A 335 9.35 -9.98 -15.80
N GLN A 336 9.95 -10.30 -14.66
CA GLN A 336 9.37 -10.11 -13.33
C GLN A 336 9.54 -8.65 -12.90
N THR A 337 8.45 -7.94 -12.62
CA THR A 337 8.46 -6.52 -12.23
C THR A 337 8.12 -6.28 -10.79
N ARG A 338 7.43 -7.23 -10.15
CA ARG A 338 7.00 -7.20 -8.76
C ARG A 338 6.20 -5.93 -8.44
N PRO A 339 4.99 -5.77 -9.01
CA PRO A 339 4.11 -4.65 -8.70
C PRO A 339 3.70 -4.68 -7.23
N PHE A 340 3.47 -3.48 -6.65
CA PHE A 340 3.33 -3.39 -5.20
C PHE A 340 1.99 -2.77 -4.78
N ILE A 341 1.93 -1.57 -4.19
CA ILE A 341 0.70 -0.97 -3.69
C ILE A 341 0.16 0.02 -4.73
N PRO A 342 -0.90 -0.33 -5.47
CA PRO A 342 -1.47 0.56 -6.48
C PRO A 342 -2.35 1.64 -5.84
N SER A 343 -2.60 2.72 -6.60
CA SER A 343 -3.62 3.72 -6.28
C SER A 343 -4.36 4.17 -7.53
N PHE A 344 -5.62 4.57 -7.37
CA PHE A 344 -6.38 5.24 -8.45
C PHE A 344 -6.15 6.74 -8.40
N THR A 345 -6.24 7.41 -9.57
CA THR A 345 -6.46 8.85 -9.60
C THR A 345 -7.85 9.19 -9.08
N PRO A 346 -8.06 10.39 -8.48
CA PRO A 346 -9.36 10.77 -7.91
C PRO A 346 -10.53 10.74 -8.93
N ASP A 347 -10.25 11.00 -10.20
CA ASP A 347 -11.22 10.91 -11.29
C ASP A 347 -11.48 9.46 -11.77
N GLY A 348 -10.74 8.49 -11.21
CA GLY A 348 -10.85 7.07 -11.53
C GLY A 348 -10.36 6.66 -12.91
N LYS A 349 -9.69 7.54 -13.66
CA LYS A 349 -9.24 7.24 -15.04
C LYS A 349 -7.97 6.41 -15.08
N PHE A 350 -7.06 6.66 -14.17
CA PHE A 350 -5.75 5.99 -14.17
C PHE A 350 -5.50 5.21 -12.90
N ILE A 351 -4.69 4.18 -13.04
CA ILE A 351 -4.12 3.40 -11.95
C ILE A 351 -2.61 3.61 -11.96
N VAL A 352 -2.07 4.02 -10.82
CA VAL A 352 -0.62 4.20 -10.59
C VAL A 352 -0.10 2.96 -9.91
N VAL A 353 0.91 2.30 -10.50
CA VAL A 353 1.44 1.01 -10.01
C VAL A 353 2.94 1.08 -9.84
N PRO A 354 3.45 1.12 -8.61
CA PRO A 354 4.89 0.96 -8.34
C PRO A 354 5.37 -0.45 -8.67
N ASN A 355 6.44 -0.59 -9.45
CA ASN A 355 7.03 -1.87 -9.82
C ASN A 355 8.38 -2.03 -9.14
N PHE A 356 8.38 -2.73 -8.02
CA PHE A 356 9.51 -2.84 -7.09
C PHE A 356 10.80 -3.35 -7.74
N ARG A 357 10.72 -4.44 -8.50
CA ARG A 357 11.90 -5.03 -9.15
C ARG A 357 12.32 -4.25 -10.39
N ALA A 358 11.35 -3.74 -11.15
CA ALA A 358 11.62 -2.98 -12.36
C ALA A 358 12.11 -1.55 -12.10
N ASN A 359 12.02 -1.05 -10.86
CA ASN A 359 12.42 0.32 -10.48
C ASN A 359 11.74 1.39 -11.33
N ASN A 360 10.47 1.20 -11.63
CA ASN A 360 9.64 2.16 -12.37
C ASN A 360 8.22 2.21 -11.81
N VAL A 361 7.43 3.12 -12.35
CA VAL A 361 6.01 3.25 -12.04
C VAL A 361 5.23 3.16 -13.34
N SER A 362 4.23 2.30 -13.39
CA SER A 362 3.27 2.22 -14.48
C SER A 362 2.08 3.14 -14.24
N ILE A 363 1.63 3.81 -15.29
CA ILE A 363 0.37 4.53 -15.34
C ILE A 363 -0.53 3.78 -16.32
N VAL A 364 -1.63 3.22 -15.81
CA VAL A 364 -2.55 2.37 -16.59
C VAL A 364 -3.87 3.11 -16.78
N ASP A 365 -4.31 3.24 -18.01
CA ASP A 365 -5.63 3.76 -18.36
C ASP A 365 -6.68 2.68 -18.10
N LEU A 366 -7.61 2.96 -17.16
CA LEU A 366 -8.64 2.01 -16.77
C LEU A 366 -9.58 1.66 -17.92
N SER A 367 -9.97 2.63 -18.74
CA SER A 367 -10.90 2.41 -19.84
C SER A 367 -10.32 1.52 -20.93
N MET A 368 -9.04 1.73 -21.26
CA MET A 368 -8.31 0.88 -22.18
C MET A 368 -8.12 -0.53 -21.63
N ALA A 369 -7.81 -0.65 -20.34
CA ALA A 369 -7.67 -1.94 -19.67
C ALA A 369 -8.99 -2.75 -19.70
N LEU A 370 -10.12 -2.12 -19.37
CA LEU A 370 -11.44 -2.73 -19.41
C LEU A 370 -11.88 -3.11 -20.83
N ALA A 371 -11.43 -2.38 -21.83
CA ALA A 371 -11.67 -2.69 -23.25
C ALA A 371 -10.64 -3.69 -23.84
N HIS A 372 -9.75 -4.25 -23.01
CA HIS A 372 -8.67 -5.15 -23.40
C HIS A 372 -7.78 -4.60 -24.53
N GLN A 373 -7.63 -3.29 -24.57
CA GLN A 373 -6.82 -2.64 -25.61
C GLN A 373 -5.33 -2.82 -25.33
N PRO A 374 -4.52 -3.14 -26.33
CA PRO A 374 -3.08 -3.11 -26.20
C PRO A 374 -2.60 -1.68 -25.87
N GLY A 375 -1.62 -1.57 -24.96
CA GLY A 375 -1.10 -0.28 -24.53
C GLY A 375 -1.90 0.37 -23.40
N ALA A 376 -2.72 -0.38 -22.67
CA ALA A 376 -3.39 0.13 -21.45
C ALA A 376 -2.40 0.69 -20.41
N GLU A 377 -1.15 0.20 -20.35
CA GLU A 377 -0.04 0.89 -19.69
C GLU A 377 0.40 2.06 -20.58
N VAL A 378 -0.19 3.25 -20.33
CA VAL A 378 0.01 4.45 -21.16
C VAL A 378 1.32 5.17 -20.91
N ALA A 379 1.91 4.96 -19.72
CA ALA A 379 3.23 5.49 -19.40
C ALA A 379 3.96 4.56 -18.43
N ARG A 380 5.29 4.59 -18.54
CA ARG A 380 6.21 3.90 -17.63
C ARG A 380 7.31 4.88 -17.22
N VAL A 381 7.31 5.28 -15.95
CA VAL A 381 8.20 6.31 -15.40
C VAL A 381 9.36 5.63 -14.69
N PRO A 382 10.59 5.69 -15.23
CA PRO A 382 11.76 5.14 -14.55
C PRO A 382 12.07 5.94 -13.29
N LEU A 383 12.45 5.24 -12.21
CA LEU A 383 12.86 5.87 -10.96
C LEU A 383 14.35 5.66 -10.73
N THR A 384 15.01 6.74 -10.35
CA THR A 384 16.40 6.74 -9.89
C THR A 384 16.48 7.36 -8.51
N ARG A 385 17.58 7.16 -7.84
CA ARG A 385 17.89 7.79 -6.53
C ARG A 385 19.37 8.16 -6.46
N PRO A 386 19.72 9.16 -5.66
CA PRO A 386 21.12 9.48 -5.41
C PRO A 386 21.83 8.35 -4.65
N ALA A 387 23.14 8.41 -4.61
CA ALA A 387 23.95 7.50 -3.80
C ALA A 387 23.59 7.63 -2.31
N ASP A 388 23.64 6.51 -1.59
CA ASP A 388 23.54 6.50 -0.14
C ASP A 388 24.80 7.08 0.52
N ALA A 389 24.83 7.18 1.85
CA ALA A 389 25.94 7.75 2.61
C ALA A 389 27.30 7.04 2.38
N ASP A 390 27.28 5.81 1.90
CA ASP A 390 28.48 5.04 1.51
C ASP A 390 28.92 5.26 0.05
N GLY A 391 28.29 6.18 -0.66
CA GLY A 391 28.58 6.48 -2.06
C GLY A 391 27.98 5.49 -3.07
N VAL A 392 27.20 4.50 -2.63
CA VAL A 392 26.63 3.47 -3.49
C VAL A 392 25.24 3.86 -3.97
N VAL A 393 25.02 3.85 -5.28
CA VAL A 393 23.70 4.01 -5.88
C VAL A 393 22.97 2.66 -5.83
N ARG A 394 21.90 2.60 -5.03
CA ARG A 394 21.07 1.39 -4.91
C ARG A 394 19.80 1.52 -5.72
N PRO A 395 19.15 0.40 -6.10
CA PRO A 395 17.88 0.41 -6.81
C PRO A 395 16.80 1.21 -6.08
N ALA A 396 15.88 1.82 -6.84
CA ALA A 396 14.78 2.63 -6.32
C ALA A 396 13.80 1.84 -5.44
N ARG A 397 13.45 0.63 -5.86
CA ARG A 397 12.55 -0.30 -5.17
C ARG A 397 11.24 0.36 -4.68
N PRO A 398 10.44 0.94 -5.61
CA PRO A 398 9.19 1.61 -5.24
C PRO A 398 8.17 0.63 -4.65
N LYS A 399 7.37 1.10 -3.68
CA LYS A 399 6.41 0.28 -2.93
C LYS A 399 5.03 0.90 -2.82
N GLY A 400 4.90 1.98 -2.05
CA GLY A 400 3.64 2.67 -1.84
C GLY A 400 3.35 3.68 -2.93
N SER A 401 2.07 3.92 -3.19
CA SER A 401 1.61 5.02 -4.02
C SER A 401 0.43 5.75 -3.37
N ALA A 402 0.32 7.04 -3.64
CA ALA A 402 -0.82 7.88 -3.36
C ALA A 402 -0.93 8.94 -4.45
N VAL A 403 -2.11 9.52 -4.64
CA VAL A 403 -2.33 10.58 -5.62
C VAL A 403 -2.89 11.81 -4.91
N THR A 404 -2.45 13.02 -5.30
CA THR A 404 -2.99 14.29 -4.78
C THR A 404 -4.47 14.44 -5.12
N ALA A 405 -5.22 15.18 -4.31
CA ALA A 405 -6.67 15.34 -4.48
C ALA A 405 -7.05 16.00 -5.82
N ASP A 406 -6.19 16.84 -6.36
CA ASP A 406 -6.33 17.46 -7.69
C ASP A 406 -6.00 16.49 -8.85
N GLY A 407 -5.53 15.28 -8.56
CA GLY A 407 -5.13 14.27 -9.55
C GLY A 407 -3.85 14.59 -10.31
N ARG A 408 -3.11 15.65 -9.93
CA ARG A 408 -1.94 16.11 -10.66
C ARG A 408 -0.69 15.31 -10.39
N PHE A 409 -0.45 14.96 -9.13
CA PHE A 409 0.78 14.28 -8.74
C PHE A 409 0.51 12.89 -8.17
N ALA A 410 1.28 11.92 -8.65
CA ALA A 410 1.43 10.65 -7.96
C ALA A 410 2.67 10.72 -7.06
N VAL A 411 2.51 10.24 -5.83
CA VAL A 411 3.56 10.16 -4.83
C VAL A 411 3.93 8.71 -4.63
N ILE A 412 5.21 8.39 -4.68
CA ILE A 412 5.72 7.03 -4.61
C ILE A 412 6.74 6.92 -3.48
N SER A 413 6.57 6.00 -2.56
CA SER A 413 7.58 5.68 -1.55
C SER A 413 8.43 4.50 -1.98
N GLY A 414 9.67 4.44 -1.53
CA GLY A 414 10.54 3.29 -1.75
C GLY A 414 11.95 3.48 -1.24
N GLY A 415 12.76 2.50 -1.47
CA GLY A 415 14.15 2.45 -1.06
C GLY A 415 14.58 1.03 -0.75
N PRO A 416 15.88 0.76 -0.77
CA PRO A 416 16.40 -0.54 -0.38
C PRO A 416 16.31 -0.71 1.14
N ARG A 417 16.22 -1.94 1.60
CA ARG A 417 16.53 -2.29 2.99
C ARG A 417 18.04 -2.13 3.18
N THR A 418 18.42 -1.24 4.05
CA THR A 418 19.83 -1.00 4.39
C THR A 418 20.00 -0.87 5.90
N THR A 419 21.24 -0.85 6.36
CA THR A 419 21.59 -0.52 7.75
C THR A 419 21.56 0.99 8.01
N PHE A 420 21.41 1.82 6.96
CA PHE A 420 21.38 3.27 7.08
C PHE A 420 19.98 3.76 7.47
N ALA A 421 19.89 4.57 8.50
CA ALA A 421 18.63 5.03 9.07
C ALA A 421 17.79 5.93 8.14
N ALA A 422 18.36 6.46 7.06
CA ALA A 422 17.72 7.46 6.20
C ALA A 422 17.87 7.13 4.71
N SER A 423 17.78 5.86 4.33
CA SER A 423 17.95 5.39 2.95
C SER A 423 16.69 5.50 2.09
N GLY A 424 15.54 5.79 2.70
CA GLY A 424 14.28 5.88 1.99
C GLY A 424 14.13 7.14 1.14
N THR A 425 13.29 7.04 0.13
CA THR A 425 13.05 8.06 -0.89
C THR A 425 11.57 8.17 -1.18
N VAL A 426 11.09 9.37 -1.43
CA VAL A 426 9.76 9.65 -1.97
C VAL A 426 9.95 10.38 -3.30
N TRP A 427 9.34 9.85 -4.38
CA TRP A 427 9.28 10.49 -5.69
C TRP A 427 7.91 11.11 -5.90
N ILE A 428 7.88 12.29 -6.51
CA ILE A 428 6.69 13.00 -6.92
C ILE A 428 6.68 13.03 -8.44
N ILE A 429 5.66 12.40 -9.04
CA ILE A 429 5.50 12.26 -10.50
C ILE A 429 4.39 13.20 -10.94
N ASP A 430 4.65 14.11 -11.86
CA ASP A 430 3.60 14.89 -12.53
C ASP A 430 2.90 13.98 -13.56
N LEU A 431 1.64 13.65 -13.31
CA LEU A 431 0.85 12.73 -14.12
C LEU A 431 0.49 13.31 -15.50
N ARG A 432 0.57 14.64 -15.69
CA ARG A 432 0.32 15.27 -16.99
C ARG A 432 1.48 15.09 -17.95
N THR A 433 2.71 15.06 -17.41
CA THR A 433 3.93 14.90 -18.21
C THR A 433 4.46 13.47 -18.20
N GLY A 434 4.03 12.65 -17.22
CA GLY A 434 4.56 11.31 -17.01
C GLY A 434 6.03 11.30 -16.58
N THR A 435 6.48 12.33 -15.85
CA THR A 435 7.88 12.49 -15.43
C THR A 435 8.01 12.74 -13.94
N VAL A 436 9.17 12.39 -13.37
CA VAL A 436 9.49 12.73 -11.98
C VAL A 436 9.69 14.24 -11.85
N ALA A 437 8.80 14.91 -11.11
CA ALA A 437 8.87 16.34 -10.85
C ALA A 437 9.81 16.67 -9.69
N ALA A 438 9.89 15.79 -8.67
CA ALA A 438 10.78 15.96 -7.53
C ALA A 438 11.11 14.62 -6.86
N THR A 439 12.22 14.61 -6.13
CA THR A 439 12.67 13.48 -5.31
C THR A 439 13.05 14.00 -3.93
N VAL A 440 12.50 13.41 -2.87
CA VAL A 440 12.82 13.71 -1.47
C VAL A 440 13.56 12.50 -0.88
N THR A 441 14.76 12.73 -0.35
CA THR A 441 15.59 11.71 0.28
C THR A 441 15.50 11.78 1.81
N GLY A 442 16.01 10.79 2.50
CA GLY A 442 16.06 10.80 3.97
C GLY A 442 14.74 10.39 4.64
N VAL A 443 13.84 9.75 3.91
CA VAL A 443 12.52 9.32 4.39
C VAL A 443 12.61 7.92 5.01
N GLY A 444 13.16 7.84 6.22
CA GLY A 444 13.26 6.57 6.94
C GLY A 444 14.10 5.49 6.24
N ASN A 445 13.82 4.26 6.58
CA ASN A 445 14.45 3.08 5.99
C ASN A 445 13.37 2.14 5.47
N ASP A 446 13.40 1.81 4.17
CA ASP A 446 12.40 0.96 3.53
C ASP A 446 10.95 1.54 3.59
N PRO A 447 10.69 2.82 3.25
CA PRO A 447 9.39 3.45 3.39
C PRO A 447 8.31 2.71 2.59
N TYR A 448 7.08 2.70 3.15
CA TYR A 448 6.01 1.83 2.69
C TYR A 448 4.70 2.58 2.43
N GLY A 449 3.93 2.85 3.49
CA GLY A 449 2.64 3.52 3.40
C GLY A 449 2.76 5.00 3.06
N LEU A 450 1.81 5.48 2.29
CA LEU A 450 1.68 6.88 1.89
C LEU A 450 0.25 7.37 2.07
N ALA A 451 0.13 8.61 2.48
CA ALA A 451 -1.11 9.38 2.38
C ALA A 451 -0.79 10.82 1.96
N VAL A 452 -1.71 11.45 1.26
CA VAL A 452 -1.67 12.90 0.97
C VAL A 452 -2.77 13.55 1.78
N VAL A 453 -2.44 14.66 2.42
CA VAL A 453 -3.39 15.42 3.23
C VAL A 453 -3.29 16.90 2.90
N ASP A 454 -4.45 17.50 2.65
CA ASP A 454 -4.59 18.95 2.54
C ASP A 454 -4.97 19.48 3.91
N ARG A 455 -4.06 20.23 4.51
CA ARG A 455 -4.34 20.88 5.79
C ARG A 455 -5.27 22.05 5.57
N GLY A 456 -6.53 21.90 5.99
CA GLY A 456 -7.42 23.04 6.14
C GLY A 456 -6.88 24.00 7.19
N ASP A 457 -7.04 25.28 6.97
CA ASP A 457 -6.65 26.35 7.90
C ASP A 457 -7.36 26.25 9.25
#